data_650940fb10cde66b22fbe2021a493b94
#
_entry.id   650940fb10cde66b22fbe2021a493b94
#
_cell.length_a   1.000
_cell.length_b   1.000
_cell.length_c   1.000
_cell.angle_alpha   90.00
_cell.angle_beta   90.00
_cell.angle_gamma   90.00
#
_symmetry.space_group_name_H-M   'P 1'
#
loop_
_entity.id
_entity.type
_entity.pdbx_description
1 polymer ?
#
loop_
_entity_poly.entity_id
_entity_poly.type
_entity_poly.pdbx_seq_one_letter_code
_entity_poly.pdbx_strand_id
1 'polypeptide(L)'
;MTNYANNESTFIFNRLTIIGIGLIGSSLARALKSKPGLVQKIIVSDSNKENLAKALELGIADSTCENLNDAVSNSDCVILCTPIGTYAEIVKKIAHSLPAGCVLSDVGSVKAKPI
;
A
#
# COMPACT_ATOMS: atom_id res chain seq x y z
N MET A 1 1.21 29.16 0.35
CA MET A 1 0.96 28.60 0.68
C MET A 1 0.17 28.54 1.22
N THR A 2 0.03 28.31 1.21
CA THR A 2 -0.49 28.04 1.64
C THR A 2 -1.20 27.55 2.08
N ASN A 3 -1.61 27.49 1.84
CA ASN A 3 -2.31 26.95 2.26
C ASN A 3 -2.51 25.90 2.60
N TYR A 4 -2.05 25.60 2.01
CA TYR A 4 -2.33 24.29 2.32
C TYR A 4 -2.32 24.07 3.75
N ALA A 5 -1.92 24.97 4.34
CA ALA A 5 -1.91 24.86 5.73
C ALA A 5 -3.26 24.59 6.23
N ASN A 6 -4.20 25.23 5.73
CA ASN A 6 -5.48 25.00 6.23
C ASN A 6 -6.16 23.94 5.50
N ASN A 7 -5.45 23.28 4.71
CA ASN A 7 -5.98 22.25 3.96
C ASN A 7 -6.19 21.07 4.81
N GLU A 8 -7.33 20.58 4.86
CA GLU A 8 -7.62 19.43 5.64
C GLU A 8 -6.84 18.26 5.15
N SER A 9 -6.46 18.27 3.93
CA SER A 9 -5.73 17.18 3.40
C SER A 9 -4.26 17.37 3.61
N THR A 10 -3.80 17.04 4.79
CA THR A 10 -2.41 17.18 5.12
C THR A 10 -1.67 15.87 5.01
N PHE A 11 -2.31 14.82 4.52
CA PHE A 11 -1.65 13.52 4.37
C PHE A 11 -0.80 13.52 3.11
N ILE A 12 0.35 12.84 3.19
CA ILE A 12 1.20 12.67 2.03
C ILE A 12 0.52 11.77 1.01
N PHE A 13 -0.07 10.67 1.50
CA PHE A 13 -0.84 9.79 0.65
C PHE A 13 -2.24 9.67 1.21
N ASN A 14 -3.24 9.83 0.36
CA ASN A 14 -4.63 9.65 0.81
C ASN A 14 -5.02 8.18 0.81
N ARG A 15 -4.57 7.42 -0.17
CA ARG A 15 -4.87 5.99 -0.24
C ARG A 15 -3.60 5.25 -0.62
N LEU A 16 -3.10 4.45 0.28
CA LEU A 16 -1.92 3.65 0.02
C LEU A 16 -2.32 2.18 0.02
N THR A 17 -1.98 1.47 -1.02
CA THR A 17 -2.32 0.06 -1.14
C THR A 17 -1.08 -0.79 -0.95
N ILE A 18 -1.19 -1.80 -0.09
CA ILE A 18 -0.13 -2.77 0.13
C ILE A 18 -0.56 -4.07 -0.50
N ILE A 19 0.23 -4.58 -1.41
CA ILE A 19 -0.03 -5.85 -2.05
C ILE A 19 0.84 -6.91 -1.39
N GLY A 20 0.20 -7.86 -0.73
CA GLY A 20 0.90 -8.89 0.03
C GLY A 20 1.18 -8.43 1.44
N ILE A 21 0.34 -8.85 2.40
CA ILE A 21 0.46 -8.31 3.74
C ILE A 21 1.54 -9.01 4.59
N GLY A 22 1.67 -10.30 4.54
CA GLY A 22 2.71 -11.03 5.26
C GLY A 22 3.33 -10.31 6.45
N LEU A 23 4.47 -10.80 6.90
CA LEU A 23 5.16 -10.18 8.03
C LEU A 23 5.69 -8.80 7.70
N ILE A 24 6.33 -8.67 6.55
CA ILE A 24 6.91 -7.38 6.16
C ILE A 24 5.82 -6.37 5.87
N GLY A 25 4.77 -6.79 5.18
CA GLY A 25 3.67 -5.88 4.90
C GLY A 25 2.98 -5.42 6.16
N SER A 26 2.83 -6.31 7.14
CA SER A 26 2.23 -5.94 8.42
C SER A 26 3.07 -4.93 9.17
N SER A 27 4.38 -5.14 9.18
CA SER A 27 5.29 -4.21 9.84
C SER A 27 5.24 -2.84 9.18
N LEU A 28 5.20 -2.83 7.86
CA LEU A 28 5.12 -1.60 7.11
C LEU A 28 3.81 -0.86 7.42
N ALA A 29 2.70 -1.58 7.41
CA ALA A 29 1.41 -0.97 7.66
C ALA A 29 1.37 -0.36 9.07
N ARG A 30 1.90 -1.05 10.05
CA ARG A 30 1.96 -0.51 11.40
C ARG A 30 2.78 0.75 11.46
N ALA A 31 3.94 0.72 10.80
CA ALA A 31 4.82 1.88 10.82
C ALA A 31 4.16 3.08 10.17
N LEU A 32 3.47 2.85 9.05
CA LEU A 32 2.80 3.93 8.35
C LEU A 32 1.67 4.51 9.19
N LYS A 33 0.92 3.67 9.86
CA LYS A 33 -0.19 4.15 10.67
C LYS A 33 0.27 4.87 11.92
N SER A 34 1.46 4.56 12.39
CA SER A 34 1.96 5.20 13.60
C SER A 34 2.44 6.62 13.37
N LYS A 35 2.56 7.04 12.12
CA LYS A 35 3.04 8.38 11.81
C LYS A 35 1.89 9.28 11.38
N PRO A 36 1.53 10.25 12.20
CA PRO A 36 0.41 11.13 11.86
C PRO A 36 0.72 11.92 10.59
N GLY A 37 -0.27 12.06 9.75
CA GLY A 37 -0.13 12.85 8.55
C GLY A 37 0.55 12.18 7.39
N LEU A 38 0.93 10.92 7.54
CA LEU A 38 1.61 10.22 6.45
C LEU A 38 0.61 9.59 5.48
N VAL A 39 -0.27 8.74 5.99
CA VAL A 39 -1.23 8.03 5.16
C VAL A 39 -2.61 8.13 5.77
N GLN A 40 -3.59 8.49 4.96
CA GLN A 40 -4.94 8.59 5.46
C GLN A 40 -5.60 7.22 5.54
N LYS A 41 -5.53 6.45 4.46
CA LYS A 41 -6.14 5.12 4.42
C LYS A 41 -5.18 4.10 3.85
N ILE A 42 -5.16 2.91 4.46
CA ILE A 42 -4.36 1.80 3.96
C ILE A 42 -5.29 0.72 3.47
N ILE A 43 -5.11 0.32 2.22
CA ILE A 43 -5.85 -0.77 1.62
C ILE A 43 -4.88 -1.93 1.46
N VAL A 44 -5.31 -3.13 1.81
CA VAL A 44 -4.46 -4.30 1.70
C VAL A 44 -5.07 -5.27 0.70
N SER A 45 -4.26 -5.80 -0.18
CA SER A 45 -4.66 -6.84 -1.11
C SER A 45 -3.75 -8.03 -0.91
N ASP A 46 -4.33 -9.22 -0.83
CA ASP A 46 -3.56 -10.44 -0.61
C ASP A 46 -4.38 -11.59 -1.16
N SER A 47 -3.71 -12.62 -1.66
CA SER A 47 -4.41 -13.79 -2.17
C SER A 47 -4.95 -14.66 -1.04
N ASN A 48 -4.43 -14.48 0.16
CA ASN A 48 -4.86 -15.26 1.32
C ASN A 48 -5.90 -14.48 2.10
N LYS A 49 -7.12 -14.99 2.12
CA LYS A 49 -8.22 -14.30 2.80
C LYS A 49 -8.00 -14.18 4.29
N GLU A 50 -7.32 -15.13 4.89
CA GLU A 50 -7.04 -15.08 6.31
C GLU A 50 -6.13 -13.91 6.63
N ASN A 51 -5.16 -13.64 5.75
CA ASN A 51 -4.29 -12.50 5.96
C ASN A 51 -5.07 -11.20 5.90
N LEU A 52 -6.04 -11.11 5.00
CA LEU A 52 -6.86 -9.91 4.89
C LEU A 52 -7.69 -9.71 6.14
N ALA A 53 -8.32 -10.78 6.63
CA ALA A 53 -9.14 -10.69 7.83
C ALA A 53 -8.29 -10.27 9.03
N LYS A 54 -7.09 -10.81 9.12
CA LYS A 54 -6.21 -10.49 10.23
C LYS A 54 -5.77 -9.02 10.17
N ALA A 55 -5.53 -8.51 8.98
CA ALA A 55 -5.13 -7.12 8.82
C ALA A 55 -6.22 -6.18 9.33
N LEU A 56 -7.46 -6.50 9.05
CA LEU A 56 -8.58 -5.70 9.54
C LEU A 56 -8.70 -5.84 11.05
N GLU A 57 -8.57 -7.04 11.56
CA GLU A 57 -8.70 -7.31 12.98
C GLU A 57 -7.64 -6.57 13.78
N LEU A 58 -6.42 -6.53 13.26
CA LEU A 58 -5.32 -5.86 13.95
C LEU A 58 -5.35 -4.34 13.76
N GLY A 59 -6.23 -3.85 12.93
CA GLY A 59 -6.35 -2.42 12.72
C GLY A 59 -5.25 -1.83 11.86
N ILE A 60 -4.50 -2.66 11.15
CA ILE A 60 -3.42 -2.16 10.30
C ILE A 60 -3.88 -1.90 8.88
N ALA A 61 -5.11 -2.23 8.57
CA ALA A 61 -5.70 -1.92 7.27
C ALA A 61 -7.06 -1.29 7.50
N ASP A 62 -7.36 -0.27 6.74
CA ASP A 62 -8.68 0.36 6.80
C ASP A 62 -9.68 -0.42 5.97
N SER A 63 -9.20 -1.05 4.90
CA SER A 63 -10.05 -1.91 4.10
C SER A 63 -9.18 -2.91 3.37
N THR A 64 -9.81 -3.94 2.83
CA THR A 64 -9.11 -4.98 2.08
C THR A 64 -9.80 -5.18 0.76
N CYS A 65 -9.08 -5.73 -0.20
CA CYS A 65 -9.63 -5.98 -1.52
C CYS A 65 -8.90 -7.17 -2.13
N GLU A 66 -9.65 -8.17 -2.56
CA GLU A 66 -9.04 -9.36 -3.15
C GLU A 66 -8.60 -9.13 -4.59
N ASN A 67 -9.30 -8.26 -5.29
CA ASN A 67 -8.98 -8.00 -6.68
C ASN A 67 -7.90 -6.94 -6.77
N LEU A 68 -6.77 -7.28 -7.39
CA LEU A 68 -5.64 -6.37 -7.47
C LEU A 68 -5.98 -5.06 -8.17
N ASN A 69 -6.68 -5.15 -9.28
CA ASN A 69 -6.99 -3.96 -10.06
C ASN A 69 -7.90 -3.01 -9.30
N ASP A 70 -8.87 -3.57 -8.59
CA ASP A 70 -9.75 -2.75 -7.77
C ASP A 70 -8.97 -2.13 -6.62
N ALA A 71 -8.05 -2.87 -6.04
CA ALA A 71 -7.30 -2.39 -4.89
C ALA A 71 -6.47 -1.17 -5.24
N VAL A 72 -5.90 -1.12 -6.44
CA VAL A 72 -5.00 -0.03 -6.80
C VAL A 72 -5.67 1.11 -7.57
N SER A 73 -6.91 0.94 -7.98
CA SER A 73 -7.53 1.87 -8.91
C SER A 73 -7.64 3.30 -8.40
N ASN A 74 -7.70 3.50 -7.11
CA ASN A 74 -7.78 4.85 -6.54
C ASN A 74 -6.61 5.16 -5.63
N SER A 75 -5.49 4.46 -5.81
CA SER A 75 -4.36 4.61 -4.91
C SER A 75 -3.42 5.71 -5.34
N ASP A 76 -2.89 6.43 -4.35
CA ASP A 76 -1.82 7.39 -4.58
C ASP A 76 -0.48 6.68 -4.57
N CYS A 77 -0.41 5.58 -3.84
CA CYS A 77 0.84 4.84 -3.68
C CYS A 77 0.51 3.37 -3.58
N VAL A 78 1.30 2.55 -4.24
CA VAL A 78 1.17 1.09 -4.19
C VAL A 78 2.51 0.52 -3.80
N ILE A 79 2.53 -0.32 -2.78
CA ILE A 79 3.77 -0.93 -2.32
C ILE A 79 3.64 -2.44 -2.43
N LEU A 80 4.58 -3.05 -3.14
CA LEU A 80 4.60 -4.50 -3.34
C LEU A 80 5.40 -5.15 -2.22
N CYS A 81 4.74 -6.00 -1.46
CA CYS A 81 5.37 -6.72 -0.36
C CYS A 81 5.36 -8.22 -0.58
N THR A 82 5.11 -8.65 -1.81
CA THR A 82 5.13 -10.06 -2.17
C THR A 82 6.57 -10.45 -2.50
N PRO A 83 6.84 -11.76 -2.70
CA PRO A 83 8.18 -12.18 -3.09
C PRO A 83 8.63 -11.47 -4.37
N ILE A 84 9.92 -11.16 -4.43
CA ILE A 84 10.48 -10.41 -5.54
C ILE A 84 10.17 -11.06 -6.89
N GLY A 85 10.17 -12.37 -6.94
CA GLY A 85 9.91 -13.08 -8.19
C GLY A 85 8.54 -12.84 -8.78
N THR A 86 7.60 -12.30 -8.01
CA THR A 86 6.25 -12.06 -8.49
C THR A 86 6.02 -10.62 -8.92
N TYR A 87 7.00 -9.74 -8.75
CA TYR A 87 6.80 -8.32 -9.01
C TYR A 87 6.42 -8.03 -10.46
N ALA A 88 7.15 -8.57 -11.40
CA ALA A 88 6.88 -8.29 -12.81
C ALA A 88 5.47 -8.70 -13.21
N GLU A 89 5.04 -9.85 -12.70
CA GLU A 89 3.73 -10.37 -13.00
C GLU A 89 2.63 -9.48 -12.43
N ILE A 90 2.83 -9.06 -11.20
CA ILE A 90 1.85 -8.19 -10.55
C ILE A 90 1.78 -6.84 -11.24
N VAL A 91 2.93 -6.26 -11.56
CA VAL A 91 2.97 -4.96 -12.22
C VAL A 91 2.26 -5.03 -13.57
N LYS A 92 2.45 -6.12 -14.30
CA LYS A 92 1.75 -6.29 -15.56
C LYS A 92 0.24 -6.29 -15.38
N LYS A 93 -0.23 -6.92 -14.32
CA LYS A 93 -1.66 -7.00 -14.08
C LYS A 93 -2.27 -5.67 -13.72
N ILE A 94 -1.56 -4.87 -12.93
CA ILE A 94 -2.15 -3.64 -12.40
C ILE A 94 -1.78 -2.39 -13.18
N ALA A 95 -0.86 -2.49 -14.13
CA ALA A 95 -0.34 -1.30 -14.80
C ALA A 95 -1.45 -0.43 -15.39
N HIS A 96 -2.45 -1.04 -16.00
CA HIS A 96 -3.50 -0.27 -16.63
C HIS A 96 -4.53 0.28 -15.63
N SER A 97 -4.47 -0.16 -14.39
CA SER A 97 -5.38 0.31 -13.37
C SER A 97 -4.76 1.37 -12.46
N LEU A 98 -3.47 1.57 -12.57
CA LEU A 98 -2.79 2.56 -11.73
C LEU A 98 -3.18 3.96 -12.16
N PRO A 99 -3.59 4.82 -11.22
CA PRO A 99 -3.89 6.20 -11.58
C PRO A 99 -2.64 6.93 -12.02
N ALA A 100 -2.83 7.97 -12.81
CA ALA A 100 -1.71 8.80 -13.23
C ALA A 100 -1.09 9.43 -11.99
N GLY A 101 0.22 9.41 -11.92
CA GLY A 101 0.90 10.00 -10.78
C GLY A 101 1.01 9.10 -9.56
N CYS A 102 0.48 7.88 -9.64
CA CYS A 102 0.59 6.96 -8.53
C CYS A 102 2.03 6.50 -8.35
N VAL A 103 2.50 6.48 -7.12
CA VAL A 103 3.84 6.01 -6.81
C VAL A 103 3.80 4.49 -6.66
N LEU A 104 4.66 3.80 -7.38
CA LEU A 104 4.75 2.35 -7.28
C LEU A 104 6.12 2.00 -6.71
N SER A 105 6.13 1.28 -5.61
CA SER A 105 7.37 0.92 -4.95
C SER A 105 7.30 -0.52 -4.47
N ASP A 106 8.40 -1.00 -3.91
CA ASP A 106 8.42 -2.34 -3.35
C ASP A 106 9.41 -2.39 -2.19
N VAL A 107 9.18 -3.32 -1.28
CA VAL A 107 10.08 -3.47 -0.14
C VAL A 107 11.35 -4.20 -0.52
N GLY A 108 11.32 -4.90 -1.64
CA GLY A 108 12.50 -5.60 -2.13
C GLY A 108 13.63 -4.65 -2.45
N SER A 109 13.30 -3.48 -3.01
CA SER A 109 14.31 -2.49 -3.32
C SER A 109 15.05 -2.06 -2.08
N VAL A 110 14.32 -1.88 -0.99
CA VAL A 110 14.93 -1.44 0.24
C VAL A 110 15.74 -2.57 0.86
N LYS A 111 15.16 -3.75 0.89
CA LYS A 111 15.84 -4.88 1.52
C LYS A 111 17.05 -5.36 0.72
N ALA A 112 16.96 -5.25 -0.58
CA ALA A 112 18.04 -5.73 -1.43
C ALA A 112 19.17 -4.75 -1.55
N LYS A 113 19.07 -3.62 -0.91
CA LYS A 113 20.09 -2.63 -1.03
C LYS A 113 21.38 -3.16 -0.50
N PRO A 114 22.42 -3.20 -1.32
CA PRO A 114 23.70 -3.73 -0.86
C PRO A 114 24.33 -2.77 0.11
N ILE A 115 25.16 -3.30 0.90
CA ILE A 115 25.80 -2.51 1.93
C ILE A 115 27.17 -2.11 1.50
#